data_57a89e2dc02971075cf30d8017d13ece
#
_entry.id   57a89e2dc02971075cf30d8017d13ece
#
_cell.length_a   1.000
_cell.length_b   1.000
_cell.length_c   1.000
_cell.angle_alpha   90.00
_cell.angle_beta   90.00
_cell.angle_gamma   90.00
#
_symmetry.space_group_name_H-M   'P 1'
#
loop_
_entity.id
_entity.type
_entity.pdbx_description
1 polymer ?
#
loop_
_entity_poly.entity_id
_entity_poly.type
_entity_poly.pdbx_seq_one_letter_code
_entity_poly.pdbx_strand_id
1 'polypeptide(L)'
;MPLMRKLLLPVILLLLAYAFWRSSDFKQIASGVAIFLFGMLALEDGFQRFSGGLLERVLRFSTDRLWKALSFGIVTTTLMQSSSLVSVLTISFLSAGLINLAAGIGIIFGANLGTTTGAWLVAGFGLKVNLAAYAMPMLVFGIVMIFQKSPVWKGIGWVLAGIGFLFLGIHYMKEGFEAFRETIDLSAYGVIGLKGLLLFTLIGIAATVIMQSSHATLILTITALAAHQITYENALALSIGANMGTTITAILGSLSSNIAGKRLAGAHLIFNMVTGIIAIIFIQQFLYAVEIISDFTGIADDNYTLRLAVFHTLFNLVGVIIMLPLTNKLVVFLEKVLREPVTAIKKPKYLNDAALESPPAALEVVRKESERLYDLATRVIAHGIGWKKSEILGPESLDELVESRHMPSFENIDDAYETRIKRVYSAIMQFVIQARERITGTYGEDLQAYSRAGRI
;
A
#
# COMPACT_ATOMS: atom_id res chain seq x y z
N MET A 1 3.48 24.36 -14.44
CA MET A 1 3.66 23.17 -13.57
C MET A 1 4.95 22.36 -13.77
N PRO A 2 5.56 22.19 -14.98
CA PRO A 2 6.78 21.38 -15.10
C PRO A 2 8.04 22.00 -14.45
N LEU A 3 8.15 23.34 -14.39
CA LEU A 3 9.32 24.03 -13.80
C LEU A 3 9.35 23.90 -12.26
N MET A 4 8.21 24.03 -11.61
CA MET A 4 8.06 23.89 -10.15
C MET A 4 8.46 22.48 -9.67
N ARG A 5 8.10 21.44 -10.44
CA ARG A 5 8.46 20.04 -10.15
C ARG A 5 9.98 19.78 -10.31
N LYS A 6 10.64 20.47 -11.24
CA LYS A 6 12.09 20.38 -11.46
C LYS A 6 12.91 21.12 -10.38
N LEU A 7 12.34 22.17 -9.80
CA LEU A 7 13.02 22.97 -8.76
C LEU A 7 12.81 22.44 -7.34
N LEU A 8 11.74 21.66 -7.10
CA LEU A 8 11.38 21.17 -5.77
C LEU A 8 12.49 20.32 -5.14
N LEU A 9 13.01 19.33 -5.88
CA LEU A 9 14.07 18.45 -5.38
C LEU A 9 15.38 19.20 -5.08
N PRO A 10 15.93 20.04 -5.97
CA PRO A 10 17.11 20.85 -5.65
C PRO A 10 16.91 21.76 -4.43
N VAL A 11 15.73 22.38 -4.29
CA VAL A 11 15.43 23.24 -3.12
C VAL A 11 15.42 22.42 -1.83
N ILE A 12 14.78 21.24 -1.82
CA ILE A 12 14.78 20.33 -0.65
C ILE A 12 16.21 19.95 -0.29
N LEU A 13 17.03 19.55 -1.27
CA LEU A 13 18.42 19.14 -1.03
C LEU A 13 19.28 20.30 -0.47
N LEU A 14 19.10 21.54 -0.97
CA LEU A 14 19.78 22.70 -0.45
C LEU A 14 19.35 23.05 0.98
N LEU A 15 18.05 22.95 1.29
CA LEU A 15 17.54 23.16 2.64
C LEU A 15 18.07 22.11 3.62
N LEU A 16 18.13 20.85 3.22
CA LEU A 16 18.71 19.77 4.02
C LEU A 16 20.21 19.99 4.23
N ALA A 17 20.96 20.34 3.17
CA ALA A 17 22.39 20.64 3.27
C ALA A 17 22.66 21.81 4.23
N TYR A 18 21.87 22.89 4.17
CA TYR A 18 21.94 24.00 5.10
C TYR A 18 21.62 23.56 6.54
N ALA A 19 20.56 22.80 6.74
CA ALA A 19 20.18 22.29 8.07
C ALA A 19 21.27 21.37 8.66
N PHE A 20 21.88 20.49 7.85
CA PHE A 20 22.99 19.62 8.27
C PHE A 20 24.27 20.40 8.62
N TRP A 21 24.51 21.51 7.94
CA TRP A 21 25.63 22.39 8.29
C TRP A 21 25.38 23.12 9.61
N ARG A 22 24.14 23.50 9.90
CA ARG A 22 23.75 24.23 11.12
C ARG A 22 23.65 23.36 12.38
N SER A 23 23.24 22.09 12.24
CA SER A 23 23.02 21.22 13.38
C SER A 23 23.53 19.81 13.09
N SER A 24 24.51 19.37 13.90
CA SER A 24 25.03 18.00 13.89
C SER A 24 23.98 17.01 14.34
N ASP A 25 23.19 17.38 15.34
CA ASP A 25 22.20 16.52 15.98
C ASP A 25 21.01 16.27 15.03
N PHE A 26 20.55 17.35 14.35
CA PHE A 26 19.55 17.21 13.28
C PHE A 26 20.04 16.30 12.15
N LYS A 27 21.32 16.42 11.76
CA LYS A 27 21.93 15.52 10.77
C LYS A 27 21.89 14.07 11.24
N GLN A 28 22.17 13.80 12.53
CA GLN A 28 22.14 12.45 13.08
C GLN A 28 20.73 11.88 13.11
N ILE A 29 19.72 12.65 13.54
CA ILE A 29 18.31 12.24 13.50
C ILE A 29 17.89 11.93 12.07
N ALA A 30 18.17 12.83 11.13
CA ALA A 30 17.80 12.65 9.72
C ALA A 30 18.52 11.45 9.07
N SER A 31 19.79 11.21 9.44
CA SER A 31 20.51 9.99 9.02
C SER A 31 19.88 8.73 9.57
N GLY A 32 19.47 8.74 10.85
CA GLY A 32 18.73 7.66 11.47
C GLY A 32 17.41 7.34 10.73
N VAL A 33 16.65 8.40 10.38
CA VAL A 33 15.43 8.26 9.57
C VAL A 33 15.74 7.68 8.19
N ALA A 34 16.77 8.14 7.51
CA ALA A 34 17.15 7.63 6.19
C ALA A 34 17.57 6.16 6.22
N ILE A 35 18.39 5.76 7.22
CA ILE A 35 18.81 4.38 7.43
C ILE A 35 17.59 3.50 7.76
N PHE A 36 16.66 3.98 8.59
CA PHE A 36 15.43 3.29 8.93
C PHE A 36 14.55 3.05 7.69
N LEU A 37 14.34 4.10 6.88
CA LEU A 37 13.58 3.99 5.62
C LEU A 37 14.24 3.01 4.64
N PHE A 38 15.57 3.05 4.52
CA PHE A 38 16.31 2.08 3.70
C PHE A 38 16.12 0.65 4.22
N GLY A 39 16.15 0.45 5.56
CA GLY A 39 15.87 -0.83 6.19
C GLY A 39 14.47 -1.36 5.87
N MET A 40 13.46 -0.47 5.86
CA MET A 40 12.10 -0.83 5.44
C MET A 40 12.06 -1.30 3.98
N LEU A 41 12.70 -0.55 3.06
CA LEU A 41 12.77 -0.93 1.65
C LEU A 41 13.49 -2.27 1.44
N ALA A 42 14.57 -2.50 2.18
CA ALA A 42 15.33 -3.76 2.15
C ALA A 42 14.49 -4.94 2.65
N LEU A 43 13.74 -4.74 3.74
CA LEU A 43 12.82 -5.73 4.30
C LEU A 43 11.71 -6.08 3.30
N GLU A 44 11.12 -5.07 2.68
CA GLU A 44 10.08 -5.18 1.65
C GLU A 44 10.58 -5.96 0.42
N ASP A 45 11.76 -5.61 -0.13
CA ASP A 45 12.39 -6.33 -1.25
C ASP A 45 12.70 -7.80 -0.89
N GLY A 46 13.16 -8.03 0.34
CA GLY A 46 13.41 -9.38 0.85
C GLY A 46 12.16 -10.25 0.88
N PHE A 47 11.06 -9.72 1.42
CA PHE A 47 9.78 -10.44 1.45
C PHE A 47 9.21 -10.68 0.06
N GLN A 48 9.29 -9.73 -0.85
CA GLN A 48 8.83 -9.90 -2.25
C GLN A 48 9.59 -11.05 -2.94
N ARG A 49 10.91 -11.15 -2.75
CA ARG A 49 11.75 -12.22 -3.33
C ARG A 49 11.47 -13.59 -2.72
N PHE A 50 11.24 -13.62 -1.41
CA PHE A 50 10.98 -14.86 -0.68
C PHE A 50 9.56 -15.38 -0.91
N SER A 51 8.58 -14.49 -0.99
CA SER A 51 7.16 -14.86 -1.06
C SER A 51 6.71 -15.37 -2.44
N GLY A 52 7.55 -15.31 -3.47
CA GLY A 52 7.34 -15.68 -4.86
C GLY A 52 6.11 -16.56 -5.17
N GLY A 53 4.92 -15.96 -5.29
CA GLY A 53 3.66 -16.65 -5.52
C GLY A 53 2.96 -17.22 -4.29
N LEU A 54 3.58 -17.25 -3.10
CA LEU A 54 2.94 -17.72 -1.87
C LEU A 54 1.87 -16.72 -1.40
N LEU A 55 2.21 -15.43 -1.42
CA LEU A 55 1.31 -14.33 -1.01
C LEU A 55 0.00 -14.37 -1.81
N GLU A 56 0.09 -14.62 -3.11
CA GLU A 56 -1.05 -14.72 -4.03
C GLU A 56 -1.88 -15.97 -3.79
N ARG A 57 -1.20 -17.09 -3.56
CA ARG A 57 -1.88 -18.34 -3.25
C ARG A 57 -2.68 -18.22 -1.96
N VAL A 58 -2.08 -17.64 -0.91
CA VAL A 58 -2.74 -17.36 0.35
C VAL A 58 -3.87 -16.34 0.17
N LEU A 59 -3.66 -15.30 -0.64
CA LEU A 59 -4.68 -14.30 -0.94
C LEU A 59 -5.94 -14.94 -1.55
N ARG A 60 -5.80 -15.81 -2.55
CA ARG A 60 -6.93 -16.49 -3.20
C ARG A 60 -7.79 -17.29 -2.21
N PHE A 61 -7.18 -17.90 -1.20
CA PHE A 61 -7.90 -18.65 -0.15
C PHE A 61 -8.39 -17.76 1.00
N SER A 62 -7.86 -16.56 1.14
CA SER A 62 -8.14 -15.65 2.25
C SER A 62 -9.17 -14.57 1.93
N THR A 63 -9.73 -14.54 0.72
CA THR A 63 -10.64 -13.47 0.27
C THR A 63 -12.09 -13.88 0.11
N ASP A 64 -12.42 -15.13 0.41
CA ASP A 64 -13.79 -15.65 0.38
C ASP A 64 -14.68 -15.11 1.53
N ARG A 65 -14.06 -14.71 2.65
CA ARG A 65 -14.74 -14.15 3.83
C ARG A 65 -14.02 -12.93 4.36
N LEU A 66 -14.79 -11.94 4.82
CA LEU A 66 -14.27 -10.65 5.28
C LEU A 66 -13.27 -10.79 6.46
N TRP A 67 -13.53 -11.68 7.43
CA TRP A 67 -12.62 -11.90 8.55
C TRP A 67 -11.28 -12.52 8.11
N LYS A 68 -11.28 -13.38 7.06
CA LYS A 68 -10.04 -13.93 6.50
C LYS A 68 -9.23 -12.85 5.77
N ALA A 69 -9.91 -11.97 5.02
CA ALA A 69 -9.28 -10.82 4.39
C ALA A 69 -8.65 -9.86 5.43
N LEU A 70 -9.36 -9.61 6.54
CA LEU A 70 -8.83 -8.85 7.67
C LEU A 70 -7.58 -9.52 8.25
N SER A 71 -7.65 -10.81 8.56
CA SER A 71 -6.51 -11.58 9.12
C SER A 71 -5.32 -11.59 8.16
N PHE A 72 -5.57 -11.73 6.86
CA PHE A 72 -4.51 -11.64 5.84
C PHE A 72 -3.82 -10.28 5.89
N GLY A 73 -4.59 -9.18 5.95
CA GLY A 73 -4.05 -7.83 6.07
C GLY A 73 -3.21 -7.65 7.34
N ILE A 74 -3.69 -8.15 8.50
CA ILE A 74 -2.95 -8.10 9.77
C ILE A 74 -1.62 -8.86 9.63
N VAL A 75 -1.66 -10.12 9.25
CA VAL A 75 -0.48 -10.99 9.21
C VAL A 75 0.54 -10.47 8.21
N THR A 76 0.09 -10.13 7.00
CA THR A 76 0.99 -9.65 5.94
C THR A 76 1.67 -8.35 6.35
N THR A 77 0.92 -7.38 6.89
CA THR A 77 1.50 -6.10 7.33
C THR A 77 2.42 -6.27 8.53
N THR A 78 2.07 -7.14 9.48
CA THR A 78 2.94 -7.47 10.62
C THR A 78 4.28 -8.05 10.16
N LEU A 79 4.26 -8.97 9.20
CA LEU A 79 5.48 -9.60 8.69
C LEU A 79 6.30 -8.62 7.83
N MET A 80 5.66 -7.89 6.95
CA MET A 80 6.33 -6.99 5.99
C MET A 80 6.65 -5.62 6.59
N GLN A 81 6.07 -5.27 7.74
CA GLN A 81 6.17 -3.96 8.40
C GLN A 81 5.84 -2.78 7.47
N SER A 82 5.03 -3.03 6.42
CA SER A 82 4.66 -2.06 5.39
C SER A 82 3.19 -2.19 4.99
N SER A 83 2.33 -1.36 5.57
CA SER A 83 0.93 -1.24 5.16
C SER A 83 0.78 -0.58 3.78
N SER A 84 1.74 0.26 3.39
CA SER A 84 1.76 0.89 2.07
C SER A 84 1.93 -0.14 0.97
N LEU A 85 2.88 -1.07 1.10
CA LEU A 85 3.06 -2.18 0.16
C LEU A 85 1.82 -3.06 0.08
N VAL A 86 1.27 -3.46 1.24
CA VAL A 86 0.04 -4.29 1.28
C VAL A 86 -1.12 -3.56 0.60
N SER A 87 -1.24 -2.24 0.78
CA SER A 87 -2.26 -1.43 0.12
C SER A 87 -2.08 -1.40 -1.40
N VAL A 88 -0.87 -1.15 -1.89
CA VAL A 88 -0.56 -1.11 -3.33
C VAL A 88 -0.79 -2.48 -3.99
N LEU A 89 -0.34 -3.57 -3.35
CA LEU A 89 -0.61 -4.93 -3.82
C LEU A 89 -2.12 -5.24 -3.84
N THR A 90 -2.86 -4.82 -2.81
CA THR A 90 -4.32 -5.01 -2.75
C THR A 90 -5.04 -4.23 -3.85
N ILE A 91 -4.61 -2.98 -4.13
CA ILE A 91 -5.08 -2.17 -5.27
C ILE A 91 -4.80 -2.90 -6.59
N SER A 92 -3.60 -3.46 -6.76
CA SER A 92 -3.19 -4.21 -7.94
C SER A 92 -4.08 -5.44 -8.17
N PHE A 93 -4.28 -6.27 -7.14
CA PHE A 93 -5.12 -7.48 -7.21
C PHE A 93 -6.60 -7.15 -7.45
N LEU A 94 -7.11 -6.11 -6.79
CA LEU A 94 -8.49 -5.65 -7.02
C LEU A 94 -8.66 -5.13 -8.45
N SER A 95 -7.69 -4.35 -8.95
CA SER A 95 -7.70 -3.80 -10.30
C SER A 95 -7.58 -4.88 -11.38
N ALA A 96 -6.88 -5.98 -11.08
CA ALA A 96 -6.83 -7.17 -11.90
C ALA A 96 -8.10 -8.05 -11.80
N GLY A 97 -9.00 -7.73 -10.86
CA GLY A 97 -10.22 -8.51 -10.60
C GLY A 97 -9.94 -9.88 -9.99
N LEU A 98 -8.81 -10.03 -9.28
CA LEU A 98 -8.45 -11.22 -8.52
C LEU A 98 -9.22 -11.31 -7.20
N ILE A 99 -9.58 -10.16 -6.63
CA ILE A 99 -10.38 -10.02 -5.41
C ILE A 99 -11.53 -9.03 -5.64
N ASN A 100 -12.57 -9.09 -4.82
CA ASN A 100 -13.64 -8.11 -4.81
C ASN A 100 -13.35 -6.92 -3.88
N LEU A 101 -14.10 -5.83 -4.01
CA LEU A 101 -13.89 -4.60 -3.26
C LEU A 101 -14.05 -4.80 -1.74
N ALA A 102 -15.01 -5.61 -1.30
CA ALA A 102 -15.23 -5.90 0.12
C ALA A 102 -14.03 -6.62 0.75
N ALA A 103 -13.46 -7.61 0.05
CA ALA A 103 -12.24 -8.28 0.48
C ALA A 103 -11.04 -7.33 0.53
N GLY A 104 -10.88 -6.48 -0.50
CA GLY A 104 -9.85 -5.43 -0.51
C GLY A 104 -9.96 -4.49 0.70
N ILE A 105 -11.18 -4.05 1.04
CA ILE A 105 -11.45 -3.23 2.23
C ILE A 105 -11.05 -3.97 3.51
N GLY A 106 -11.41 -5.25 3.64
CA GLY A 106 -11.02 -6.09 4.77
C GLY A 106 -9.50 -6.18 4.94
N ILE A 107 -8.76 -6.36 3.84
CA ILE A 107 -7.29 -6.38 3.85
C ILE A 107 -6.74 -5.03 4.34
N ILE A 108 -7.26 -3.91 3.84
CA ILE A 108 -6.81 -2.57 4.25
C ILE A 108 -7.07 -2.31 5.74
N PHE A 109 -8.23 -2.70 6.25
CA PHE A 109 -8.52 -2.58 7.69
C PHE A 109 -7.56 -3.44 8.51
N GLY A 110 -7.28 -4.67 8.06
CA GLY A 110 -6.27 -5.53 8.68
C GLY A 110 -4.86 -4.94 8.61
N ALA A 111 -4.48 -4.34 7.49
CA ALA A 111 -3.18 -3.70 7.33
C ALA A 111 -2.97 -2.54 8.31
N ASN A 112 -4.00 -1.72 8.55
CA ASN A 112 -3.91 -0.65 9.56
C ASN A 112 -3.69 -1.23 10.97
N LEU A 113 -4.40 -2.29 11.35
CA LEU A 113 -4.18 -2.95 12.63
C LEU A 113 -2.80 -3.64 12.70
N GLY A 114 -2.36 -4.29 11.61
CA GLY A 114 -1.03 -4.91 11.51
C GLY A 114 0.12 -3.91 11.69
N THR A 115 -0.05 -2.66 11.23
CA THR A 115 0.97 -1.60 11.39
C THR A 115 1.28 -1.32 12.86
N THR A 116 0.34 -1.57 13.77
CA THR A 116 0.55 -1.29 15.20
C THR A 116 1.65 -2.16 15.83
N THR A 117 1.94 -3.32 15.24
CA THR A 117 2.98 -4.24 15.74
C THR A 117 4.37 -3.61 15.72
N GLY A 118 4.65 -2.69 14.80
CA GLY A 118 5.92 -1.97 14.75
C GLY A 118 6.13 -1.05 15.96
N ALA A 119 5.06 -0.41 16.46
CA ALA A 119 5.13 0.38 17.68
C ALA A 119 5.53 -0.49 18.89
N TRP A 120 4.96 -1.69 19.00
CA TRP A 120 5.32 -2.66 20.05
C TRP A 120 6.75 -3.14 19.94
N LEU A 121 7.24 -3.43 18.73
CA LEU A 121 8.63 -3.84 18.51
C LEU A 121 9.61 -2.76 18.99
N VAL A 122 9.35 -1.51 18.66
CA VAL A 122 10.26 -0.41 19.04
C VAL A 122 10.12 -0.04 20.50
N ALA A 123 8.91 0.17 21.01
CA ALA A 123 8.68 0.56 22.39
C ALA A 123 9.05 -0.56 23.39
N GLY A 124 8.82 -1.83 23.03
CA GLY A 124 9.07 -2.99 23.88
C GLY A 124 10.53 -3.45 23.89
N PHE A 125 11.11 -3.58 22.73
CA PHE A 125 12.46 -4.09 22.57
C PHE A 125 13.47 -3.02 22.18
N GLY A 126 13.10 -2.14 21.25
CA GLY A 126 14.01 -1.24 20.57
C GLY A 126 14.65 -0.17 21.46
N LEU A 127 13.99 0.25 22.52
CA LEU A 127 14.49 1.29 23.41
C LEU A 127 15.23 0.74 24.64
N LYS A 128 14.98 -0.51 25.01
CA LYS A 128 15.56 -1.15 26.20
C LYS A 128 16.86 -1.92 25.92
N VAL A 129 17.11 -2.28 24.67
CA VAL A 129 18.23 -3.13 24.26
C VAL A 129 19.22 -2.31 23.43
N ASN A 130 20.50 -2.67 23.50
CA ASN A 130 21.49 -2.08 22.60
C ASN A 130 21.26 -2.59 21.16
N LEU A 131 20.39 -1.89 20.44
CA LEU A 131 19.98 -2.25 19.08
C LEU A 131 21.15 -2.33 18.11
N ALA A 132 22.18 -1.49 18.27
CA ALA A 132 23.37 -1.51 17.42
C ALA A 132 24.12 -2.84 17.54
N ALA A 133 24.15 -3.43 18.75
CA ALA A 133 24.81 -4.72 18.98
C ALA A 133 24.12 -5.88 18.23
N TYR A 134 22.81 -5.83 18.05
CA TYR A 134 22.05 -6.82 17.27
C TYR A 134 22.02 -6.49 15.77
N ALA A 135 22.02 -5.21 15.40
CA ALA A 135 22.03 -4.76 14.02
C ALA A 135 23.27 -5.24 13.25
N MET A 136 24.43 -5.13 13.87
CA MET A 136 25.71 -5.46 13.20
C MET A 136 25.80 -6.91 12.72
N PRO A 137 25.54 -7.95 13.55
CA PRO A 137 25.52 -9.32 13.07
C PRO A 137 24.47 -9.57 11.98
N MET A 138 23.26 -8.99 12.11
CA MET A 138 22.21 -9.13 11.10
C MET A 138 22.62 -8.57 9.75
N LEU A 139 23.31 -7.43 9.73
CA LEU A 139 23.86 -6.85 8.50
C LEU A 139 24.91 -7.77 7.87
N VAL A 140 25.85 -8.31 8.66
CA VAL A 140 26.90 -9.20 8.15
C VAL A 140 26.30 -10.46 7.55
N PHE A 141 25.43 -11.17 8.28
CA PHE A 141 24.77 -12.37 7.76
C PHE A 141 23.86 -12.06 6.59
N GLY A 142 23.11 -10.95 6.66
CA GLY A 142 22.25 -10.47 5.58
C GLY A 142 23.03 -10.29 4.29
N ILE A 143 24.14 -9.56 4.31
CA ILE A 143 24.99 -9.33 3.14
C ILE A 143 25.55 -10.64 2.58
N VAL A 144 26.06 -11.54 3.42
CA VAL A 144 26.58 -12.84 2.97
C VAL A 144 25.49 -13.64 2.23
N MET A 145 24.26 -13.61 2.74
CA MET A 145 23.11 -14.29 2.11
C MET A 145 22.65 -13.63 0.82
N ILE A 146 22.71 -12.30 0.70
CA ILE A 146 22.33 -11.56 -0.51
C ILE A 146 23.21 -11.97 -1.70
N PHE A 147 24.49 -12.31 -1.48
CA PHE A 147 25.40 -12.76 -2.54
C PHE A 147 25.17 -14.21 -2.97
N GLN A 148 24.29 -14.98 -2.31
CA GLN A 148 23.98 -16.34 -2.75
C GLN A 148 23.20 -16.37 -4.06
N LYS A 149 23.30 -17.47 -4.82
CA LYS A 149 22.58 -17.64 -6.10
C LYS A 149 21.09 -17.91 -5.91
N SER A 150 20.70 -18.57 -4.82
CA SER A 150 19.31 -18.94 -4.53
C SER A 150 18.44 -17.71 -4.23
N PRO A 151 17.28 -17.53 -4.88
CA PRO A 151 16.34 -16.44 -4.59
C PRO A 151 15.87 -16.43 -3.13
N VAL A 152 15.70 -17.62 -2.53
CA VAL A 152 15.28 -17.77 -1.13
C VAL A 152 16.34 -17.22 -0.17
N TRP A 153 17.61 -17.62 -0.35
CA TRP A 153 18.71 -17.10 0.48
C TRP A 153 18.91 -15.61 0.30
N LYS A 154 18.79 -15.12 -0.95
CA LYS A 154 18.82 -13.66 -1.22
C LYS A 154 17.69 -12.93 -0.49
N GLY A 155 16.46 -13.46 -0.54
CA GLY A 155 15.32 -12.88 0.14
C GLY A 155 15.51 -12.84 1.67
N ILE A 156 15.97 -13.95 2.27
CA ILE A 156 16.31 -14.00 3.72
C ILE A 156 17.41 -12.98 4.04
N GLY A 157 18.44 -12.88 3.17
CA GLY A 157 19.50 -11.91 3.32
C GLY A 157 19.01 -10.47 3.35
N TRP A 158 18.09 -10.10 2.42
CA TRP A 158 17.48 -8.79 2.41
C TRP A 158 16.62 -8.53 3.65
N VAL A 159 15.87 -9.53 4.13
CA VAL A 159 15.09 -9.42 5.38
C VAL A 159 16.02 -9.16 6.57
N LEU A 160 17.09 -9.93 6.73
CA LEU A 160 18.04 -9.73 7.81
C LEU A 160 18.74 -8.37 7.74
N ALA A 161 19.20 -7.98 6.55
CA ALA A 161 19.80 -6.67 6.34
C ALA A 161 18.80 -5.54 6.63
N GLY A 162 17.53 -5.71 6.20
CA GLY A 162 16.46 -4.77 6.48
C GLY A 162 16.23 -4.57 7.98
N ILE A 163 16.11 -5.65 8.75
CA ILE A 163 15.98 -5.58 10.22
C ILE A 163 17.22 -4.92 10.85
N GLY A 164 18.41 -5.26 10.38
CA GLY A 164 19.65 -4.64 10.84
C GLY A 164 19.67 -3.12 10.61
N PHE A 165 19.29 -2.67 9.42
CA PHE A 165 19.17 -1.22 9.12
C PHE A 165 18.05 -0.54 9.92
N LEU A 166 16.90 -1.21 10.14
CA LEU A 166 15.84 -0.68 11.00
C LEU A 166 16.37 -0.41 12.41
N PHE A 167 17.07 -1.37 13.01
CA PHE A 167 17.64 -1.22 14.34
C PHE A 167 18.72 -0.14 14.40
N LEU A 168 19.57 -0.08 13.40
CA LEU A 168 20.61 0.94 13.30
C LEU A 168 19.98 2.35 13.14
N GLY A 169 18.94 2.47 12.33
CA GLY A 169 18.19 3.73 12.16
C GLY A 169 17.57 4.22 13.47
N ILE A 170 16.92 3.32 14.24
CA ILE A 170 16.36 3.64 15.55
C ILE A 170 17.45 4.09 16.52
N HIS A 171 18.60 3.40 16.52
CA HIS A 171 19.74 3.76 17.37
C HIS A 171 20.22 5.20 17.08
N TYR A 172 20.47 5.53 15.81
CA TYR A 172 20.92 6.89 15.43
C TYR A 172 19.86 7.95 15.69
N MET A 173 18.58 7.66 15.49
CA MET A 173 17.51 8.59 15.87
C MET A 173 17.53 8.87 17.36
N LYS A 174 17.66 7.83 18.20
CA LYS A 174 17.69 7.94 19.66
C LYS A 174 18.90 8.79 20.11
N GLU A 175 20.11 8.45 19.67
CA GLU A 175 21.31 9.23 20.00
C GLU A 175 21.19 10.71 19.53
N GLY A 176 20.67 10.93 18.32
CA GLY A 176 20.47 12.27 17.81
C GLY A 176 19.47 13.09 18.64
N PHE A 177 18.38 12.50 19.10
CA PHE A 177 17.43 13.18 19.98
C PHE A 177 17.99 13.42 21.38
N GLU A 178 18.76 12.49 21.94
CA GLU A 178 19.44 12.67 23.23
C GLU A 178 20.43 13.83 23.18
N ALA A 179 21.26 13.90 22.12
CA ALA A 179 22.18 15.01 21.89
C ALA A 179 21.44 16.34 21.64
N PHE A 180 20.36 16.32 20.85
CA PHE A 180 19.57 17.52 20.56
C PHE A 180 18.93 18.13 21.81
N ARG A 181 18.56 17.28 22.79
CA ARG A 181 17.99 17.72 24.07
C ARG A 181 18.95 18.58 24.88
N GLU A 182 20.26 18.36 24.78
CA GLU A 182 21.26 19.19 25.46
C GLU A 182 21.32 20.62 24.91
N THR A 183 20.88 20.80 23.66
CA THR A 183 20.93 22.05 22.92
C THR A 183 19.57 22.74 22.87
N ILE A 184 18.48 22.02 22.63
CA ILE A 184 17.11 22.55 22.51
C ILE A 184 16.14 21.54 23.15
N ASP A 185 15.35 22.03 24.10
CA ASP A 185 14.23 21.29 24.65
C ASP A 185 12.95 21.56 23.84
N LEU A 186 12.62 20.65 22.92
CA LEU A 186 11.41 20.76 22.10
C LEU A 186 10.13 20.59 22.91
N SER A 187 10.20 19.97 24.11
CA SER A 187 9.02 19.79 24.96
C SER A 187 8.47 21.13 25.45
N ALA A 188 9.33 22.14 25.59
CA ALA A 188 8.95 23.51 25.95
C ALA A 188 8.02 24.19 24.92
N TYR A 189 8.03 23.72 23.67
CA TYR A 189 7.13 24.15 22.57
C TYR A 189 5.87 23.29 22.47
N GLY A 190 5.66 22.38 23.41
CA GLY A 190 4.45 21.54 23.48
C GLY A 190 3.20 22.40 23.64
N VAL A 191 2.19 22.15 22.83
CA VAL A 191 0.90 22.83 22.90
C VAL A 191 -0.11 21.87 23.55
N ILE A 192 -0.74 22.34 24.64
CA ILE A 192 -1.68 21.55 25.44
C ILE A 192 -3.13 21.72 24.93
N GLY A 193 -3.95 20.74 25.21
CA GLY A 193 -5.40 20.76 24.95
C GLY A 193 -5.74 20.58 23.47
N LEU A 194 -6.97 20.96 23.08
CA LEU A 194 -7.51 20.71 21.75
C LEU A 194 -6.65 21.36 20.63
N LYS A 195 -6.10 22.55 20.87
CA LYS A 195 -5.23 23.22 19.90
C LYS A 195 -3.97 22.40 19.61
N GLY A 196 -3.34 21.87 20.68
CA GLY A 196 -2.18 20.99 20.54
C GLY A 196 -2.54 19.69 19.84
N LEU A 197 -3.64 19.06 20.22
CA LEU A 197 -4.13 17.84 19.59
C LEU A 197 -4.31 18.01 18.08
N LEU A 198 -4.98 19.08 17.64
CA LEU A 198 -5.19 19.35 16.21
C LEU A 198 -3.89 19.72 15.49
N LEU A 199 -3.05 20.56 16.09
CA LEU A 199 -1.77 21.01 15.50
C LEU A 199 -0.84 19.80 15.27
N PHE A 200 -0.62 18.97 16.31
CA PHE A 200 0.28 17.83 16.19
C PHE A 200 -0.31 16.70 15.35
N THR A 201 -1.63 16.57 15.28
CA THR A 201 -2.27 15.70 14.27
C THR A 201 -1.94 16.16 12.84
N LEU A 202 -2.03 17.45 12.54
CA LEU A 202 -1.66 18.00 11.23
C LEU A 202 -0.17 17.81 10.93
N ILE A 203 0.71 18.00 11.94
CA ILE A 203 2.15 17.72 11.81
C ILE A 203 2.39 16.24 11.51
N GLY A 204 1.70 15.34 12.19
CA GLY A 204 1.78 13.90 11.94
C GLY A 204 1.34 13.51 10.52
N ILE A 205 0.24 14.12 10.02
CA ILE A 205 -0.20 13.96 8.63
C ILE A 205 0.90 14.43 7.68
N ALA A 206 1.40 15.67 7.86
CA ALA A 206 2.42 16.24 6.99
C ALA A 206 3.72 15.42 6.99
N ALA A 207 4.19 15.00 8.16
CA ALA A 207 5.37 14.15 8.29
C ALA A 207 5.19 12.82 7.53
N THR A 208 4.04 12.17 7.67
CA THR A 208 3.75 10.92 6.96
C THR A 208 3.63 11.12 5.44
N VAL A 209 3.03 12.21 5.00
CA VAL A 209 2.96 12.55 3.57
C VAL A 209 4.36 12.80 2.99
N ILE A 210 5.23 13.47 3.73
CA ILE A 210 6.62 13.74 3.29
C ILE A 210 7.45 12.46 3.28
N MET A 211 7.40 11.66 4.37
CA MET A 211 8.18 10.42 4.50
C MET A 211 7.57 9.25 3.74
N GLN A 212 6.32 9.37 3.24
CA GLN A 212 5.57 8.30 2.59
C GLN A 212 5.43 7.03 3.46
N SER A 213 5.58 7.17 4.78
CA SER A 213 5.61 6.07 5.74
C SER A 213 5.09 6.50 7.10
N SER A 214 3.89 6.02 7.48
CA SER A 214 3.36 6.23 8.84
C SER A 214 4.17 5.47 9.87
N HIS A 215 4.75 4.33 9.48
CA HIS A 215 5.62 3.54 10.34
C HIS A 215 6.86 4.36 10.74
N ALA A 216 7.52 5.01 9.77
CA ALA A 216 8.66 5.88 10.04
C ALA A 216 8.28 7.09 10.91
N THR A 217 7.12 7.73 10.64
CA THR A 217 6.61 8.83 11.47
C THR A 217 6.36 8.39 12.90
N LEU A 218 5.75 7.22 13.08
CA LEU A 218 5.46 6.66 14.42
C LEU A 218 6.74 6.33 15.18
N ILE A 219 7.73 5.72 14.53
CA ILE A 219 9.01 5.38 15.15
C ILE A 219 9.79 6.64 15.54
N LEU A 220 9.80 7.65 14.67
CA LEU A 220 10.36 8.97 14.98
C LEU A 220 9.68 9.59 16.20
N THR A 221 8.34 9.50 16.27
CA THR A 221 7.54 9.97 17.40
C THR A 221 7.89 9.22 18.70
N ILE A 222 7.96 7.88 18.66
CA ILE A 222 8.34 7.03 19.81
C ILE A 222 9.76 7.37 20.29
N THR A 223 10.69 7.58 19.37
CA THR A 223 12.07 7.90 19.70
C THR A 223 12.21 9.30 20.32
N ALA A 224 11.50 10.30 19.78
CA ALA A 224 11.43 11.64 20.34
C ALA A 224 10.77 11.65 21.74
N LEU A 225 9.72 10.85 21.94
CA LEU A 225 9.06 10.67 23.22
C LEU A 225 9.98 10.01 24.26
N ALA A 226 10.72 8.97 23.85
CA ALA A 226 11.70 8.30 24.71
C ALA A 226 12.84 9.23 25.15
N ALA A 227 13.25 10.16 24.26
CA ALA A 227 14.25 11.19 24.56
C ALA A 227 13.65 12.40 25.31
N HIS A 228 12.37 12.37 25.70
CA HIS A 228 11.64 13.48 26.33
C HIS A 228 11.63 14.79 25.54
N GLN A 229 11.73 14.69 24.21
CA GLN A 229 11.69 15.85 23.31
C GLN A 229 10.26 16.31 22.98
N ILE A 230 9.26 15.46 23.18
CA ILE A 230 7.85 15.77 22.99
C ILE A 230 7.04 15.27 24.18
N THR A 231 5.90 15.91 24.44
CA THR A 231 4.98 15.45 25.48
C THR A 231 4.21 14.22 25.02
N TYR A 232 3.68 13.45 25.97
CA TYR A 232 2.89 12.26 25.66
C TYR A 232 1.62 12.62 24.86
N GLU A 233 0.93 13.72 25.22
CA GLU A 233 -0.27 14.19 24.50
C GLU A 233 0.04 14.55 23.04
N ASN A 234 1.18 15.21 22.80
CA ASN A 234 1.60 15.56 21.44
C ASN A 234 2.01 14.30 20.65
N ALA A 235 2.60 13.29 21.29
CA ALA A 235 2.90 12.00 20.66
C ALA A 235 1.64 11.23 20.26
N LEU A 236 0.59 11.25 21.09
CA LEU A 236 -0.72 10.69 20.74
C LEU A 236 -1.28 11.36 19.48
N ALA A 237 -1.26 12.70 19.44
CA ALA A 237 -1.73 13.47 18.30
C ALA A 237 -0.93 13.17 17.01
N LEU A 238 0.40 13.11 17.12
CA LEU A 238 1.28 12.71 16.01
C LEU A 238 0.95 11.32 15.48
N SER A 239 0.66 10.36 16.37
CA SER A 239 0.31 8.99 15.98
C SER A 239 -1.03 8.90 15.25
N ILE A 240 -2.04 9.67 15.69
CA ILE A 240 -3.32 9.82 14.97
C ILE A 240 -3.06 10.40 13.58
N GLY A 241 -2.28 11.49 13.51
CA GLY A 241 -1.93 12.14 12.25
C GLY A 241 -1.14 11.23 11.32
N ALA A 242 -0.20 10.45 11.85
CA ALA A 242 0.55 9.47 11.08
C ALA A 242 -0.37 8.44 10.40
N ASN A 243 -1.36 7.94 11.14
CA ASN A 243 -2.35 7.01 10.59
C ASN A 243 -3.20 7.64 9.49
N MET A 244 -3.70 8.86 9.70
CA MET A 244 -4.47 9.61 8.69
C MET A 244 -3.62 9.90 7.44
N GLY A 245 -2.36 10.27 7.60
CA GLY A 245 -1.42 10.57 6.51
C GLY A 245 -1.06 9.38 5.63
N THR A 246 -1.16 8.15 6.15
CA THR A 246 -0.89 6.91 5.39
C THR A 246 -1.74 6.78 4.13
N THR A 247 -2.91 7.39 4.10
CA THR A 247 -3.84 7.31 2.97
C THR A 247 -3.28 7.90 1.67
N ILE A 248 -2.30 8.79 1.76
CA ILE A 248 -1.69 9.41 0.58
C ILE A 248 -1.00 8.36 -0.31
N THR A 249 -0.37 7.33 0.28
CA THR A 249 0.29 6.27 -0.48
C THR A 249 -0.69 5.44 -1.29
N ALA A 250 -1.86 5.11 -0.71
CA ALA A 250 -2.93 4.41 -1.41
C ALA A 250 -3.56 5.30 -2.51
N ILE A 251 -3.74 6.60 -2.26
CA ILE A 251 -4.23 7.56 -3.25
C ILE A 251 -3.26 7.62 -4.43
N LEU A 252 -1.97 7.81 -4.19
CA LEU A 252 -0.94 7.85 -5.24
C LEU A 252 -0.88 6.53 -6.02
N GLY A 253 -0.87 5.38 -5.34
CA GLY A 253 -0.90 4.06 -5.96
C GLY A 253 -2.17 3.81 -6.79
N SER A 254 -3.30 4.43 -6.43
CA SER A 254 -4.56 4.30 -7.16
C SER A 254 -4.66 5.19 -8.40
N LEU A 255 -3.80 6.21 -8.57
CA LEU A 255 -3.86 7.11 -9.73
C LEU A 255 -3.67 6.37 -11.06
N SER A 256 -2.80 5.36 -11.06
CA SER A 256 -2.52 4.49 -12.22
C SER A 256 -3.46 3.28 -12.32
N SER A 257 -4.38 3.10 -11.36
CA SER A 257 -5.31 1.98 -11.31
C SER A 257 -6.63 2.28 -12.03
N ASN A 258 -7.45 1.25 -12.20
CA ASN A 258 -8.82 1.39 -12.65
C ASN A 258 -9.74 1.93 -11.53
N ILE A 259 -11.05 2.04 -11.81
CA ILE A 259 -12.02 2.59 -10.85
C ILE A 259 -12.12 1.78 -9.56
N ALA A 260 -11.89 0.46 -9.61
CA ALA A 260 -11.94 -0.39 -8.44
C ALA A 260 -10.81 -0.07 -7.46
N GLY A 261 -9.57 0.14 -7.95
CA GLY A 261 -8.46 0.58 -7.12
C GLY A 261 -8.66 1.96 -6.52
N LYS A 262 -9.28 2.89 -7.26
CA LYS A 262 -9.65 4.22 -6.73
C LYS A 262 -10.70 4.13 -5.62
N ARG A 263 -11.68 3.22 -5.74
CA ARG A 263 -12.64 2.94 -4.67
C ARG A 263 -11.96 2.42 -3.42
N LEU A 264 -10.98 1.54 -3.57
CA LEU A 264 -10.22 1.01 -2.44
C LEU A 264 -9.39 2.09 -1.73
N ALA A 265 -8.73 2.97 -2.48
CA ALA A 265 -8.04 4.13 -1.90
C ALA A 265 -9.02 5.07 -1.17
N GLY A 266 -10.22 5.27 -1.71
CA GLY A 266 -11.31 5.99 -1.05
C GLY A 266 -11.77 5.32 0.25
N ALA A 267 -11.89 3.99 0.27
CA ALA A 267 -12.19 3.24 1.49
C ALA A 267 -11.11 3.42 2.55
N HIS A 268 -9.84 3.37 2.17
CA HIS A 268 -8.70 3.59 3.07
C HIS A 268 -8.73 5.00 3.68
N LEU A 269 -8.97 6.02 2.84
CA LEU A 269 -9.12 7.40 3.30
C LEU A 269 -10.26 7.54 4.31
N ILE A 270 -11.45 7.01 3.99
CA ILE A 270 -12.62 7.09 4.89
C ILE A 270 -12.33 6.39 6.21
N PHE A 271 -11.74 5.19 6.20
CA PHE A 271 -11.39 4.46 7.40
C PHE A 271 -10.49 5.28 8.32
N ASN A 272 -9.36 5.79 7.81
CA ASN A 272 -8.41 6.54 8.63
C ASN A 272 -8.94 7.89 9.09
N MET A 273 -9.77 8.57 8.26
CA MET A 273 -10.44 9.80 8.68
C MET A 273 -11.44 9.55 9.80
N VAL A 274 -12.32 8.56 9.65
CA VAL A 274 -13.30 8.21 10.67
C VAL A 274 -12.61 7.76 11.96
N THR A 275 -11.63 6.88 11.85
CA THR A 275 -10.87 6.37 13.01
C THR A 275 -10.12 7.50 13.74
N GLY A 276 -9.46 8.39 12.98
CA GLY A 276 -8.75 9.53 13.55
C GLY A 276 -9.69 10.55 14.22
N ILE A 277 -10.84 10.85 13.59
CA ILE A 277 -11.85 11.74 14.17
C ILE A 277 -12.40 11.15 15.47
N ILE A 278 -12.71 9.86 15.50
CA ILE A 278 -13.15 9.15 16.72
C ILE A 278 -12.06 9.25 17.80
N ALA A 279 -10.80 9.03 17.46
CA ALA A 279 -9.70 9.12 18.41
C ALA A 279 -9.54 10.54 19.00
N ILE A 280 -9.72 11.59 18.17
CA ILE A 280 -9.66 12.99 18.61
C ILE A 280 -10.84 13.31 19.54
N ILE A 281 -12.06 12.94 19.16
CA ILE A 281 -13.27 13.25 19.96
C ILE A 281 -13.25 12.53 21.30
N PHE A 282 -12.84 11.26 21.31
CA PHE A 282 -12.86 10.39 22.48
C PHE A 282 -11.47 10.22 23.10
N ILE A 283 -10.57 11.20 22.95
CA ILE A 283 -9.18 11.08 23.42
C ILE A 283 -9.08 10.75 24.91
N GLN A 284 -9.93 11.33 25.75
CA GLN A 284 -9.93 11.08 27.19
C GLN A 284 -10.36 9.64 27.52
N GLN A 285 -11.35 9.11 26.80
CA GLN A 285 -11.82 7.73 26.97
C GLN A 285 -10.74 6.73 26.51
N PHE A 286 -10.02 7.07 25.43
CA PHE A 286 -8.87 6.28 25.00
C PHE A 286 -7.74 6.28 26.02
N LEU A 287 -7.41 7.45 26.61
CA LEU A 287 -6.40 7.55 27.66
C LEU A 287 -6.76 6.71 28.88
N TYR A 288 -8.01 6.79 29.34
CA TYR A 288 -8.52 5.97 30.45
C TYR A 288 -8.42 4.45 30.12
N ALA A 289 -8.79 4.05 28.91
CA ALA A 289 -8.66 2.65 28.49
C ALA A 289 -7.20 2.21 28.38
N VAL A 290 -6.30 3.08 27.91
CA VAL A 290 -4.85 2.83 27.89
C VAL A 290 -4.31 2.62 29.30
N GLU A 291 -4.72 3.42 30.27
CA GLU A 291 -4.35 3.29 31.68
C GLU A 291 -4.76 1.91 32.22
N ILE A 292 -6.03 1.53 32.10
CA ILE A 292 -6.52 0.21 32.52
C ILE A 292 -5.77 -0.94 31.89
N ILE A 293 -5.52 -0.86 30.57
CA ILE A 293 -4.79 -1.90 29.84
C ILE A 293 -3.33 -1.97 30.31
N SER A 294 -2.71 -0.80 30.53
CA SER A 294 -1.33 -0.71 31.00
C SER A 294 -1.16 -1.32 32.39
N ASP A 295 -2.06 -1.00 33.32
CA ASP A 295 -2.06 -1.56 34.66
C ASP A 295 -2.25 -3.08 34.64
N PHE A 296 -3.21 -3.56 33.84
CA PHE A 296 -3.46 -5.00 33.69
C PHE A 296 -2.27 -5.76 33.08
N THR A 297 -1.52 -5.12 32.16
CA THR A 297 -0.36 -5.73 31.49
C THR A 297 0.98 -5.47 32.21
N GLY A 298 0.95 -4.72 33.32
CA GLY A 298 2.15 -4.39 34.09
C GLY A 298 3.08 -3.36 33.40
N ILE A 299 2.53 -2.52 32.53
CA ILE A 299 3.26 -1.39 31.93
C ILE A 299 3.36 -0.27 32.96
N ALA A 300 4.58 0.12 33.33
CA ALA A 300 4.82 1.16 34.32
C ALA A 300 4.23 2.52 33.90
N ASP A 301 3.86 3.35 34.89
CA ASP A 301 3.17 4.63 34.68
C ASP A 301 3.98 5.65 33.88
N ASP A 302 5.28 5.61 34.01
CA ASP A 302 6.25 6.45 33.32
C ASP A 302 6.66 5.92 31.93
N ASN A 303 6.21 4.71 31.55
CA ASN A 303 6.54 4.11 30.25
C ASN A 303 5.59 4.59 29.16
N TYR A 304 5.68 5.88 28.84
CA TYR A 304 4.83 6.52 27.84
C TYR A 304 5.00 5.94 26.42
N THR A 305 6.14 5.34 26.10
CA THR A 305 6.37 4.73 24.77
C THR A 305 5.55 3.45 24.59
N LEU A 306 5.47 2.58 25.59
CA LEU A 306 4.59 1.42 25.57
C LEU A 306 3.11 1.82 25.64
N ARG A 307 2.77 2.83 26.46
CA ARG A 307 1.40 3.38 26.51
C ARG A 307 0.99 3.96 25.15
N LEU A 308 1.91 4.58 24.39
CA LEU A 308 1.65 5.02 23.03
C LEU A 308 1.38 3.85 22.07
N ALA A 309 2.09 2.71 22.23
CA ALA A 309 1.85 1.51 21.44
C ALA A 309 0.47 0.89 21.75
N VAL A 310 0.06 0.86 23.04
CA VAL A 310 -1.30 0.47 23.47
C VAL A 310 -2.34 1.37 22.81
N PHE A 311 -2.17 2.69 22.90
CA PHE A 311 -3.06 3.68 22.30
C PHE A 311 -3.20 3.46 20.78
N HIS A 312 -2.07 3.32 20.09
CA HIS A 312 -2.05 3.12 18.63
C HIS A 312 -2.80 1.85 18.22
N THR A 313 -2.64 0.75 18.99
CA THR A 313 -3.39 -0.48 18.76
C THR A 313 -4.86 -0.30 19.05
N LEU A 314 -5.20 0.34 20.18
CA LEU A 314 -6.57 0.49 20.65
C LEU A 314 -7.42 1.31 19.68
N PHE A 315 -6.95 2.47 19.20
CA PHE A 315 -7.77 3.28 18.31
C PHE A 315 -7.92 2.63 16.92
N ASN A 316 -6.91 1.93 16.41
CA ASN A 316 -7.04 1.15 15.18
C ASN A 316 -8.03 -0.02 15.35
N LEU A 317 -7.96 -0.72 16.47
CA LEU A 317 -8.89 -1.82 16.80
C LEU A 317 -10.34 -1.32 16.88
N VAL A 318 -10.57 -0.20 17.57
CA VAL A 318 -11.89 0.45 17.65
C VAL A 318 -12.38 0.83 16.25
N GLY A 319 -11.50 1.38 15.41
CA GLY A 319 -11.81 1.66 14.01
C GLY A 319 -12.26 0.43 13.24
N VAL A 320 -11.54 -0.68 13.39
CA VAL A 320 -11.91 -1.98 12.76
C VAL A 320 -13.25 -2.48 13.28
N ILE A 321 -13.47 -2.47 14.59
CA ILE A 321 -14.73 -2.94 15.22
C ILE A 321 -15.94 -2.14 14.68
N ILE A 322 -15.79 -0.82 14.52
CA ILE A 322 -16.87 0.06 14.03
C ILE A 322 -17.07 -0.10 12.51
N MET A 323 -15.98 -0.12 11.74
CA MET A 323 -16.07 -0.03 10.27
C MET A 323 -16.25 -1.39 9.58
N LEU A 324 -15.79 -2.48 10.19
CA LEU A 324 -15.87 -3.81 9.59
C LEU A 324 -17.34 -4.24 9.31
N PRO A 325 -18.30 -4.07 10.24
CA PRO A 325 -19.72 -4.35 9.96
C PRO A 325 -20.32 -3.43 8.88
N LEU A 326 -19.73 -2.26 8.68
CA LEU A 326 -20.20 -1.27 7.71
C LEU A 326 -19.60 -1.46 6.31
N THR A 327 -18.75 -2.47 6.09
CA THR A 327 -18.02 -2.69 4.83
C THR A 327 -18.96 -2.71 3.63
N ASN A 328 -20.10 -3.42 3.69
CA ASN A 328 -21.04 -3.49 2.56
C ASN A 328 -21.69 -2.13 2.26
N LYS A 329 -22.00 -1.33 3.30
CA LYS A 329 -22.51 0.03 3.12
C LYS A 329 -21.45 0.94 2.48
N LEU A 330 -20.21 0.80 2.90
CA LEU A 330 -19.07 1.52 2.34
C LEU A 330 -18.85 1.16 0.86
N VAL A 331 -18.95 -0.12 0.48
CA VAL A 331 -18.89 -0.58 -0.92
C VAL A 331 -19.94 0.13 -1.75
N VAL A 332 -21.22 0.05 -1.35
CA VAL A 332 -22.35 0.69 -2.07
C VAL A 332 -22.15 2.20 -2.18
N PHE A 333 -21.69 2.86 -1.11
CA PHE A 333 -21.38 4.28 -1.12
C PHE A 333 -20.31 4.63 -2.15
N LEU A 334 -19.20 3.90 -2.14
CA LEU A 334 -18.07 4.14 -3.06
C LEU A 334 -18.45 3.86 -4.53
N GLU A 335 -19.25 2.83 -4.78
CA GLU A 335 -19.76 2.54 -6.13
C GLU A 335 -20.69 3.64 -6.66
N LYS A 336 -21.46 4.26 -5.77
CA LYS A 336 -22.33 5.38 -6.10
C LYS A 336 -21.57 6.68 -6.38
N VAL A 337 -20.53 6.97 -5.58
CA VAL A 337 -19.72 8.20 -5.68
C VAL A 337 -18.70 8.11 -6.81
N LEU A 338 -17.98 6.99 -6.90
CA LEU A 338 -16.96 6.73 -7.91
C LEU A 338 -17.54 5.80 -8.98
N ARG A 339 -18.36 6.38 -9.87
CA ARG A 339 -19.01 5.62 -10.96
C ARG A 339 -18.00 5.28 -12.06
N GLU A 340 -18.20 4.12 -12.67
CA GLU A 340 -17.44 3.75 -13.86
C GLU A 340 -17.87 4.67 -15.02
N PRO A 341 -16.95 5.37 -15.69
CA PRO A 341 -17.32 6.25 -16.81
C PRO A 341 -17.88 5.43 -17.97
N VAL A 342 -19.06 5.78 -18.44
CA VAL A 342 -19.66 5.19 -19.65
C VAL A 342 -18.91 5.77 -20.85
N THR A 343 -17.92 5.03 -21.37
CA THR A 343 -17.16 5.46 -22.55
C THR A 343 -17.66 4.72 -23.79
N ALA A 344 -18.08 5.47 -24.81
CA ALA A 344 -18.47 4.93 -26.12
C ALA A 344 -17.29 4.29 -26.88
N ILE A 345 -16.05 4.70 -26.58
CA ILE A 345 -14.82 4.18 -27.17
C ILE A 345 -14.32 2.99 -26.36
N LYS A 346 -14.10 1.84 -27.00
CA LYS A 346 -13.58 0.63 -26.33
C LYS A 346 -12.11 0.83 -25.91
N LYS A 347 -11.91 1.35 -24.68
CA LYS A 347 -10.61 1.39 -24.03
C LYS A 347 -10.32 0.04 -23.36
N PRO A 348 -9.04 -0.30 -23.09
CA PRO A 348 -8.72 -1.43 -22.21
C PRO A 348 -9.47 -1.31 -20.91
N LYS A 349 -10.04 -2.42 -20.47
CA LYS A 349 -10.85 -2.46 -19.24
C LYS A 349 -10.02 -2.89 -18.03
N TYR A 350 -9.15 -3.87 -18.24
CA TYR A 350 -8.39 -4.51 -17.17
C TYR A 350 -6.96 -4.00 -17.07
N LEU A 351 -6.34 -3.56 -18.19
CA LEU A 351 -4.98 -3.05 -18.18
C LEU A 351 -4.89 -1.76 -17.37
N ASN A 352 -3.96 -1.74 -16.43
CA ASN A 352 -3.65 -0.56 -15.61
C ASN A 352 -2.22 -0.71 -15.05
N ASP A 353 -1.53 0.41 -14.84
CA ASP A 353 -0.11 0.41 -14.44
C ASP A 353 0.09 -0.14 -13.02
N ALA A 354 -0.93 -0.08 -12.17
CA ALA A 354 -0.85 -0.67 -10.83
C ALA A 354 -0.65 -2.20 -10.87
N ALA A 355 -1.14 -2.88 -11.92
CA ALA A 355 -0.93 -4.31 -12.09
C ALA A 355 0.54 -4.67 -12.39
N LEU A 356 1.37 -3.72 -12.85
CA LEU A 356 2.81 -3.93 -13.08
C LEU A 356 3.61 -4.13 -11.78
N GLU A 357 3.03 -3.77 -10.64
CA GLU A 357 3.65 -3.95 -9.33
C GLU A 357 3.63 -5.41 -8.83
N SER A 358 2.85 -6.29 -9.49
CA SER A 358 2.74 -7.71 -9.13
C SER A 358 2.72 -8.58 -10.38
N PRO A 359 3.68 -9.52 -10.56
CA PRO A 359 3.75 -10.41 -11.71
C PRO A 359 2.43 -11.14 -12.03
N PRO A 360 1.70 -11.75 -11.06
CA PRO A 360 0.43 -12.38 -11.33
C PRO A 360 -0.70 -11.43 -11.64
N ALA A 361 -0.71 -10.23 -11.05
CA ALA A 361 -1.70 -9.23 -11.42
C ALA A 361 -1.49 -8.80 -12.87
N ALA A 362 -0.23 -8.59 -13.29
CA ALA A 362 0.11 -8.27 -14.68
C ALA A 362 -0.32 -9.39 -15.63
N LEU A 363 -0.04 -10.66 -15.30
CA LEU A 363 -0.47 -11.80 -16.10
C LEU A 363 -2.00 -11.87 -16.19
N GLU A 364 -2.71 -11.71 -15.07
CA GLU A 364 -4.16 -11.80 -15.02
C GLU A 364 -4.86 -10.67 -15.80
N VAL A 365 -4.38 -9.44 -15.74
CA VAL A 365 -4.96 -8.35 -16.54
C VAL A 365 -4.72 -8.56 -18.04
N VAL A 366 -3.56 -9.10 -18.43
CA VAL A 366 -3.28 -9.46 -19.83
C VAL A 366 -4.19 -10.59 -20.28
N ARG A 367 -4.36 -11.65 -19.47
CA ARG A 367 -5.27 -12.76 -19.75
C ARG A 367 -6.70 -12.26 -19.98
N LYS A 368 -7.26 -11.49 -19.02
CA LYS A 368 -8.62 -10.95 -19.11
C LYS A 368 -8.83 -10.00 -20.28
N GLU A 369 -7.86 -9.15 -20.57
CA GLU A 369 -7.97 -8.24 -21.70
C GLU A 369 -7.83 -8.98 -23.05
N SER A 370 -7.03 -10.05 -23.12
CA SER A 370 -6.94 -10.92 -24.28
C SER A 370 -8.22 -11.71 -24.55
N GLU A 371 -8.85 -12.26 -23.50
CA GLU A 371 -10.18 -12.89 -23.60
C GLU A 371 -11.24 -11.91 -24.09
N ARG A 372 -11.19 -10.67 -23.56
CA ARG A 372 -12.11 -9.61 -24.00
C ARG A 372 -11.83 -9.18 -25.44
N LEU A 373 -10.56 -9.12 -25.86
CA LEU A 373 -10.19 -8.83 -27.25
C LEU A 373 -10.76 -9.87 -28.20
N TYR A 374 -10.63 -11.16 -27.84
CA TYR A 374 -11.23 -12.27 -28.60
C TYR A 374 -12.74 -12.14 -28.72
N ASP A 375 -13.44 -11.84 -27.61
CA ASP A 375 -14.88 -11.61 -27.63
C ASP A 375 -15.28 -10.42 -28.52
N LEU A 376 -14.52 -9.32 -28.48
CA LEU A 376 -14.73 -8.16 -29.34
C LEU A 376 -14.50 -8.50 -30.83
N ALA A 377 -13.43 -9.24 -31.14
CA ALA A 377 -13.11 -9.66 -32.51
C ALA A 377 -14.23 -10.56 -33.05
N THR A 378 -14.65 -11.55 -32.29
CA THR A 378 -15.76 -12.46 -32.66
C THR A 378 -17.06 -11.67 -32.93
N ARG A 379 -17.37 -10.66 -32.13
CA ARG A 379 -18.54 -9.78 -32.36
C ARG A 379 -18.41 -8.96 -33.64
N VAL A 380 -17.24 -8.40 -33.90
CA VAL A 380 -17.00 -7.61 -35.13
C VAL A 380 -17.13 -8.50 -36.36
N ILE A 381 -16.58 -9.71 -36.33
CA ILE A 381 -16.72 -10.69 -37.42
C ILE A 381 -18.20 -11.07 -37.61
N ALA A 382 -18.89 -11.44 -36.53
CA ALA A 382 -20.30 -11.79 -36.59
C ALA A 382 -21.16 -10.68 -37.17
N HIS A 383 -20.99 -9.43 -36.70
CA HIS A 383 -21.68 -8.28 -37.24
C HIS A 383 -21.32 -8.00 -38.70
N GLY A 384 -20.05 -8.19 -39.07
CA GLY A 384 -19.59 -8.00 -40.46
C GLY A 384 -20.27 -8.92 -41.46
N ILE A 385 -20.66 -10.11 -41.04
CA ILE A 385 -21.46 -11.06 -41.85
C ILE A 385 -22.96 -10.94 -41.61
N GLY A 386 -23.40 -9.93 -40.86
CA GLY A 386 -24.81 -9.63 -40.63
C GLY A 386 -25.48 -10.39 -39.47
N TRP A 387 -24.70 -11.04 -38.60
CA TRP A 387 -25.19 -11.87 -37.51
C TRP A 387 -24.82 -11.31 -36.14
N LYS A 388 -25.56 -11.70 -35.09
CA LYS A 388 -25.12 -11.52 -33.71
C LYS A 388 -24.33 -12.76 -33.26
N LYS A 389 -23.32 -12.54 -32.44
CA LYS A 389 -22.52 -13.65 -31.85
C LYS A 389 -23.43 -14.69 -31.16
N SER A 390 -24.49 -14.25 -30.47
CA SER A 390 -25.46 -15.12 -29.79
C SER A 390 -26.28 -15.98 -30.75
N GLU A 391 -26.47 -15.55 -31.97
CA GLU A 391 -27.17 -16.31 -33.02
C GLU A 391 -26.25 -17.40 -33.58
N ILE A 392 -24.99 -17.08 -33.87
CA ILE A 392 -23.97 -18.04 -34.40
C ILE A 392 -23.66 -19.14 -33.36
N LEU A 393 -23.62 -18.81 -32.08
CA LEU A 393 -23.31 -19.75 -30.99
C LEU A 393 -24.57 -20.30 -30.32
N GLY A 394 -25.75 -20.03 -30.88
CA GLY A 394 -27.04 -20.52 -30.39
C GLY A 394 -27.27 -22.01 -30.70
N PRO A 395 -28.35 -22.57 -30.20
CA PRO A 395 -28.73 -23.99 -30.46
C PRO A 395 -29.30 -24.24 -31.85
N GLU A 396 -29.61 -23.20 -32.62
CA GLU A 396 -30.19 -23.31 -33.98
C GLU A 396 -29.12 -23.76 -34.97
N SER A 397 -29.54 -24.54 -35.99
CA SER A 397 -28.63 -25.01 -37.03
C SER A 397 -28.18 -23.83 -37.89
N LEU A 398 -26.91 -23.83 -38.32
CA LEU A 398 -26.36 -22.75 -39.18
C LEU A 398 -27.14 -22.68 -40.51
N ASP A 399 -27.64 -23.78 -41.03
CA ASP A 399 -28.42 -23.83 -42.28
C ASP A 399 -29.75 -23.07 -42.13
N GLU A 400 -30.48 -23.31 -41.03
CA GLU A 400 -31.74 -22.58 -40.72
C GLU A 400 -31.51 -21.09 -40.54
N LEU A 401 -30.38 -20.72 -39.89
CA LEU A 401 -29.99 -19.35 -39.74
C LEU A 401 -29.70 -18.67 -41.07
N VAL A 402 -28.96 -19.30 -41.97
CA VAL A 402 -28.60 -18.79 -43.29
C VAL A 402 -29.83 -18.59 -44.17
N GLU A 403 -30.79 -19.54 -44.14
CA GLU A 403 -32.05 -19.45 -44.90
C GLU A 403 -32.98 -18.32 -44.41
N SER A 404 -32.88 -17.97 -43.11
CA SER A 404 -33.80 -16.99 -42.49
C SER A 404 -33.43 -15.52 -42.78
N ARG A 405 -32.25 -15.22 -43.31
CA ARG A 405 -31.76 -13.82 -43.46
C ARG A 405 -31.10 -13.55 -44.81
N HIS A 406 -31.57 -12.41 -45.42
CA HIS A 406 -31.08 -11.92 -46.68
C HIS A 406 -30.50 -10.48 -46.64
N MET A 407 -30.23 -9.92 -45.47
CA MET A 407 -29.74 -8.53 -45.38
C MET A 407 -28.23 -8.46 -45.08
N PRO A 408 -27.45 -7.70 -45.89
CA PRO A 408 -26.07 -7.42 -45.62
C PRO A 408 -25.93 -6.46 -44.43
N SER A 409 -24.83 -6.60 -43.67
CA SER A 409 -24.48 -5.66 -42.59
C SER A 409 -24.04 -4.31 -43.20
N PHE A 410 -24.52 -3.23 -42.60
CA PHE A 410 -24.10 -1.84 -42.94
C PHE A 410 -22.96 -1.36 -42.01
N GLU A 411 -22.44 -2.18 -41.12
CA GLU A 411 -21.32 -1.77 -40.24
C GLU A 411 -20.00 -1.77 -41.05
N ASN A 412 -19.29 -0.63 -40.99
CA ASN A 412 -17.95 -0.54 -41.57
C ASN A 412 -16.98 -1.35 -40.72
N ILE A 413 -16.59 -2.53 -41.21
CA ILE A 413 -15.70 -3.50 -40.51
C ILE A 413 -14.35 -2.86 -40.22
N ASP A 414 -13.79 -2.06 -41.15
CA ASP A 414 -12.51 -1.40 -40.97
C ASP A 414 -12.54 -0.39 -39.85
N ASP A 415 -13.62 0.41 -39.75
CA ASP A 415 -13.81 1.34 -38.64
C ASP A 415 -14.01 0.62 -37.31
N ALA A 416 -14.79 -0.47 -37.31
CA ALA A 416 -14.99 -1.30 -36.14
C ALA A 416 -13.68 -1.97 -35.68
N TYR A 417 -12.85 -2.44 -36.60
CA TYR A 417 -11.53 -2.99 -36.33
C TYR A 417 -10.61 -1.92 -35.72
N GLU A 418 -10.46 -0.77 -36.34
CA GLU A 418 -9.59 0.32 -35.88
C GLU A 418 -10.01 0.85 -34.50
N THR A 419 -11.31 1.00 -34.27
CA THR A 419 -11.83 1.63 -33.04
C THR A 419 -11.99 0.66 -31.86
N ARG A 420 -12.27 -0.64 -32.13
CA ARG A 420 -12.62 -1.61 -31.08
C ARG A 420 -11.53 -2.67 -30.84
N ILE A 421 -10.82 -3.10 -31.90
CA ILE A 421 -9.86 -4.22 -31.83
C ILE A 421 -8.43 -3.71 -31.75
N LYS A 422 -7.98 -2.97 -32.76
CA LYS A 422 -6.59 -2.52 -32.88
C LYS A 422 -6.09 -1.72 -31.68
N ARG A 423 -6.93 -0.86 -31.11
CA ARG A 423 -6.59 -0.07 -29.93
C ARG A 423 -6.38 -0.95 -28.69
N VAL A 424 -7.25 -1.94 -28.47
CA VAL A 424 -7.13 -2.86 -27.33
C VAL A 424 -5.91 -3.74 -27.51
N TYR A 425 -5.69 -4.28 -28.73
CA TYR A 425 -4.51 -5.07 -29.05
C TYR A 425 -3.20 -4.30 -28.84
N SER A 426 -3.12 -3.08 -29.37
CA SER A 426 -1.94 -2.23 -29.20
C SER A 426 -1.65 -1.93 -27.73
N ALA A 427 -2.70 -1.72 -26.92
CA ALA A 427 -2.56 -1.49 -25.49
C ALA A 427 -2.07 -2.76 -24.74
N ILE A 428 -2.56 -3.95 -25.12
CA ILE A 428 -2.06 -5.23 -24.57
C ILE A 428 -0.57 -5.37 -24.90
N MET A 429 -0.17 -5.14 -26.15
CA MET A 429 1.23 -5.26 -26.56
C MET A 429 2.15 -4.27 -25.82
N GLN A 430 1.70 -3.02 -25.66
CA GLN A 430 2.45 -2.01 -24.92
C GLN A 430 2.59 -2.39 -23.43
N PHE A 431 1.51 -2.86 -22.82
CA PHE A 431 1.54 -3.32 -21.44
C PHE A 431 2.47 -4.53 -21.24
N VAL A 432 2.43 -5.52 -22.15
CA VAL A 432 3.32 -6.70 -22.11
C VAL A 432 4.79 -6.30 -22.22
N ILE A 433 5.12 -5.31 -23.07
CA ILE A 433 6.50 -4.79 -23.18
C ILE A 433 6.94 -4.20 -21.83
N GLN A 434 6.15 -3.34 -21.24
CA GLN A 434 6.43 -2.73 -19.93
C GLN A 434 6.53 -3.79 -18.80
N ALA A 435 5.63 -4.77 -18.80
CA ALA A 435 5.64 -5.85 -17.82
C ALA A 435 6.90 -6.70 -17.93
N ARG A 436 7.40 -6.98 -19.13
CA ARG A 436 8.62 -7.77 -19.35
C ARG A 436 9.90 -7.10 -18.87
N GLU A 437 9.96 -5.78 -18.83
CA GLU A 437 11.09 -5.05 -18.25
C GLU A 437 11.20 -5.24 -16.74
N ARG A 438 10.07 -5.51 -16.08
CA ARG A 438 9.96 -5.63 -14.62
C ARG A 438 9.84 -7.08 -14.13
N ILE A 439 9.32 -7.98 -14.96
CA ILE A 439 8.93 -9.34 -14.62
C ILE A 439 9.80 -10.35 -15.35
N THR A 440 10.49 -11.20 -14.61
CA THR A 440 11.38 -12.25 -15.15
C THR A 440 10.90 -13.64 -14.71
N GLY A 441 11.45 -14.71 -15.32
CA GLY A 441 11.12 -16.10 -15.01
C GLY A 441 9.83 -16.58 -15.67
N THR A 442 9.16 -17.55 -15.04
CA THR A 442 7.99 -18.27 -15.60
C THR A 442 6.85 -17.33 -16.01
N TYR A 443 6.60 -16.28 -15.23
CA TYR A 443 5.57 -15.28 -15.57
C TYR A 443 5.90 -14.48 -16.82
N GLY A 444 7.18 -14.28 -17.13
CA GLY A 444 7.62 -13.63 -18.37
C GLY A 444 7.32 -14.48 -19.61
N GLU A 445 7.43 -15.81 -19.50
CA GLU A 445 7.09 -16.77 -20.57
C GLU A 445 5.58 -16.82 -20.82
N ASP A 446 4.77 -16.86 -19.76
CA ASP A 446 3.32 -16.82 -19.85
C ASP A 446 2.80 -15.52 -20.47
N LEU A 447 3.35 -14.36 -20.08
CA LEU A 447 3.04 -13.07 -20.70
C LEU A 447 3.33 -13.07 -22.21
N GLN A 448 4.42 -13.73 -22.63
CA GLN A 448 4.76 -13.87 -24.04
C GLN A 448 3.78 -14.79 -24.76
N ALA A 449 3.30 -15.86 -24.11
CA ALA A 449 2.31 -16.76 -24.68
C ALA A 449 0.98 -16.04 -24.97
N TYR A 450 0.46 -15.25 -24.02
CA TYR A 450 -0.76 -14.44 -24.22
C TYR A 450 -0.58 -13.38 -25.31
N SER A 451 0.59 -12.75 -25.39
CA SER A 451 0.89 -11.80 -26.45
C SER A 451 0.90 -12.43 -27.84
N ARG A 452 1.36 -13.69 -27.97
CA ARG A 452 1.31 -14.45 -29.23
C ARG A 452 -0.11 -14.85 -29.59
N ALA A 453 -0.90 -15.33 -28.62
CA ALA A 453 -2.29 -15.70 -28.84
C ALA A 453 -3.15 -14.53 -29.32
N GLY A 454 -2.84 -13.30 -28.94
CA GLY A 454 -3.52 -12.11 -29.45
C GLY A 454 -3.18 -11.70 -30.88
N ARG A 455 -2.22 -12.37 -31.54
CA ARG A 455 -1.84 -12.11 -32.97
C ARG A 455 -2.64 -12.90 -33.98
N ILE A 456 -3.42 -13.87 -33.53
CA ILE A 456 -4.32 -14.69 -34.35
C ILE A 456 -5.65 -13.97 -34.52
#